data_8a0fdcd8be83c9ba4cfbb7340a6916d3
#
_entry.id   8a0fdcd8be83c9ba4cfbb7340a6916d3
#
_cell.length_a   1.000
_cell.length_b   1.000
_cell.length_c   1.000
_cell.angle_alpha   90.00
_cell.angle_beta   90.00
_cell.angle_gamma   90.00
#
_symmetry.space_group_name_H-M   'P 1'
#
loop_
_entity.id
_entity.type
_entity.pdbx_description
1 polymer ?
#
loop_
_entity_poly.entity_id
_entity_poly.type
_entity_poly.pdbx_seq_one_letter_code
_entity_poly.pdbx_strand_id
1 'polypeptide(L)'
;MREPVVAGPGVTAVKKLSGYFPGVKDTTNDCNVYFLEGKAVGATILVLGGTHPEEPAGRLAAWILAENAVMEQGRLIVVLSANRSATTVTRLSGAYPPDYSIPTGWGEQRFRMGDRWTNPLDQWPDPEVYIHYPSGQNLAYVDVRNLNRAWPGRPSGTLTEKTCHAFMQLIRSEKVDLLLDLHEAELQYPVISTIVAHEKGQELATLSSMMLSDNEGFKIGTEFSPRSLHGLSHREVGDFSNAISLLAETPEPFLDATRGRTTRDLLLSGRDEFVVKAGKRGLLFEKIDEHGWPIDVRVGRHTSTILQIMETWTQEHPDKGLVCRNAPRYADVLAKGAGNYLHDPSASPPSRLFFE
;
A
#
# COMPACT_ATOMS: atom_id res chain seq x y z
N MET A 1 13.77 5.02 -14.90
CA MET A 1 14.51 4.11 -14.00
C MET A 1 13.68 2.85 -13.88
N ARG A 2 14.29 1.67 -13.98
CA ARG A 2 13.66 0.38 -13.68
C ARG A 2 13.99 0.02 -12.25
N GLU A 3 13.01 -0.41 -11.47
CA GLU A 3 13.16 -0.77 -10.06
C GLU A 3 13.16 -2.31 -9.98
N PRO A 4 14.32 -2.92 -9.65
CA PRO A 4 14.43 -4.37 -9.62
C PRO A 4 13.70 -4.96 -8.42
N VAL A 5 13.01 -6.09 -8.64
CA VAL A 5 12.37 -6.92 -7.63
C VAL A 5 12.96 -8.32 -7.72
N VAL A 6 13.48 -8.82 -6.64
CA VAL A 6 13.94 -10.20 -6.55
C VAL A 6 12.81 -11.04 -5.94
N ALA A 7 12.03 -11.72 -6.80
CA ALA A 7 10.96 -12.57 -6.32
C ALA A 7 11.50 -13.64 -5.35
N GLY A 8 11.07 -13.59 -4.09
CA GLY A 8 11.51 -14.48 -3.04
C GLY A 8 11.08 -15.95 -3.25
N PRO A 9 11.60 -16.89 -2.44
CA PRO A 9 11.33 -18.31 -2.61
C PRO A 9 9.84 -18.67 -2.50
N GLY A 10 9.05 -17.84 -1.82
CA GLY A 10 7.61 -18.02 -1.68
C GLY A 10 6.79 -17.61 -2.91
N VAL A 11 7.36 -16.82 -3.83
CA VAL A 11 6.67 -16.42 -5.06
C VAL A 11 6.56 -17.62 -6.01
N THR A 12 5.34 -18.04 -6.28
CA THR A 12 5.00 -19.18 -7.13
C THR A 12 4.69 -18.76 -8.58
N ALA A 13 4.17 -17.54 -8.76
CA ALA A 13 3.90 -16.97 -10.08
C ALA A 13 3.93 -15.44 -10.04
N VAL A 14 4.22 -14.83 -11.19
CA VAL A 14 4.06 -13.39 -11.43
C VAL A 14 3.22 -13.23 -12.69
N LYS A 15 2.10 -12.50 -12.57
CA LYS A 15 1.20 -12.22 -13.69
C LYS A 15 1.14 -10.70 -13.93
N LYS A 16 0.63 -10.28 -15.09
CA LYS A 16 0.31 -8.89 -15.37
C LYS A 16 -1.15 -8.59 -15.01
N LEU A 17 -1.41 -7.38 -14.54
CA LEU A 17 -2.78 -6.93 -14.24
C LEU A 17 -3.69 -7.00 -15.47
N SER A 18 -3.13 -6.78 -16.68
CA SER A 18 -3.83 -6.95 -17.95
C SER A 18 -4.37 -8.37 -18.22
N GLY A 19 -3.86 -9.37 -17.51
CA GLY A 19 -4.42 -10.73 -17.54
C GLY A 19 -5.84 -10.82 -16.98
N TYR A 20 -6.26 -9.86 -16.17
CA TYR A 20 -7.61 -9.76 -15.59
C TYR A 20 -8.51 -8.79 -16.35
N PHE A 21 -7.92 -7.76 -16.95
CA PHE A 21 -8.63 -6.82 -17.80
C PHE A 21 -7.71 -6.27 -18.90
N PRO A 22 -7.92 -6.67 -20.17
CA PRO A 22 -7.07 -6.23 -21.29
C PRO A 22 -7.01 -4.71 -21.50
N GLY A 23 -7.97 -3.95 -20.97
CA GLY A 23 -8.03 -2.50 -21.10
C GLY A 23 -6.90 -1.73 -20.40
N VAL A 24 -6.05 -2.40 -19.59
CA VAL A 24 -4.83 -1.82 -19.01
C VAL A 24 -3.55 -2.33 -19.68
N LYS A 25 -3.66 -3.25 -20.65
CA LYS A 25 -2.51 -3.81 -21.37
C LYS A 25 -1.74 -2.70 -22.10
N ASP A 26 -0.41 -2.81 -22.07
CA ASP A 26 0.52 -1.87 -22.69
C ASP A 26 0.44 -0.43 -22.13
N THR A 27 -0.28 -0.22 -21.02
CA THR A 27 -0.28 1.04 -20.26
C THR A 27 0.75 0.99 -19.12
N THR A 28 1.08 2.16 -18.57
CA THR A 28 1.99 2.26 -17.42
C THR A 28 1.42 1.55 -16.19
N ASN A 29 0.09 1.45 -16.05
CA ASN A 29 -0.58 0.76 -14.93
C ASN A 29 -0.75 -0.76 -15.12
N ASP A 30 -0.21 -1.36 -16.19
CA ASP A 30 -0.11 -2.82 -16.30
C ASP A 30 0.99 -3.36 -15.38
N CYS A 31 0.73 -3.31 -14.07
CA CYS A 31 1.68 -3.69 -13.03
C CYS A 31 1.85 -5.21 -12.91
N ASN A 32 2.91 -5.62 -12.20
CA ASN A 32 3.10 -7.01 -11.83
C ASN A 32 2.22 -7.36 -10.62
N VAL A 33 1.72 -8.58 -10.60
CA VAL A 33 0.95 -9.20 -9.53
C VAL A 33 1.69 -10.45 -9.09
N TYR A 34 2.17 -10.48 -7.86
CA TYR A 34 2.98 -11.56 -7.30
C TYR A 34 2.10 -12.51 -6.49
N PHE A 35 2.19 -13.81 -6.77
CA PHE A 35 1.43 -14.85 -6.10
C PHE A 35 2.34 -15.69 -5.20
N LEU A 36 1.94 -15.85 -3.96
CA LEU A 36 2.59 -16.70 -2.97
C LEU A 36 1.54 -17.70 -2.48
N GLU A 37 1.70 -18.96 -2.84
CA GLU A 37 0.72 -20.02 -2.53
C GLU A 37 1.27 -20.96 -1.46
N GLY A 38 0.50 -21.15 -0.41
CA GLY A 38 0.77 -22.13 0.63
C GLY A 38 0.52 -23.56 0.19
N LYS A 39 1.15 -24.51 0.86
CA LYS A 39 0.94 -25.95 0.62
C LYS A 39 -0.44 -26.43 1.08
N ALA A 40 -0.96 -25.81 2.14
CA ALA A 40 -2.30 -26.05 2.66
C ALA A 40 -3.30 -25.04 2.09
N VAL A 41 -4.50 -25.50 1.77
CA VAL A 41 -5.60 -24.63 1.33
C VAL A 41 -6.01 -23.69 2.46
N GLY A 42 -6.34 -22.46 2.12
CA GLY A 42 -6.81 -21.42 3.06
C GLY A 42 -7.46 -20.27 2.33
N ALA A 43 -7.57 -19.12 2.99
CA ALA A 43 -8.08 -17.90 2.40
C ALA A 43 -7.07 -17.25 1.43
N THR A 44 -7.54 -16.26 0.69
CA THR A 44 -6.72 -15.42 -0.19
C THR A 44 -6.73 -13.99 0.31
N ILE A 45 -5.56 -13.45 0.61
CA ILE A 45 -5.39 -12.02 0.91
C ILE A 45 -4.68 -11.32 -0.25
N LEU A 46 -5.20 -10.15 -0.66
CA LEU A 46 -4.58 -9.23 -1.59
C LEU A 46 -4.02 -8.03 -0.81
N VAL A 47 -2.73 -7.79 -0.94
CA VAL A 47 -2.05 -6.61 -0.38
C VAL A 47 -1.69 -5.66 -1.51
N LEU A 48 -2.15 -4.41 -1.43
CA LEU A 48 -1.82 -3.34 -2.36
C LEU A 48 -0.81 -2.39 -1.72
N GLY A 49 0.36 -2.26 -2.35
CA GLY A 49 1.31 -1.18 -2.09
C GLY A 49 1.26 -0.17 -3.23
N GLY A 50 1.61 1.09 -2.93
CA GLY A 50 1.75 2.12 -3.95
C GLY A 50 0.46 2.50 -4.67
N THR A 51 -0.67 2.44 -3.99
CA THR A 51 -1.91 3.12 -4.41
C THR A 51 -1.64 4.62 -4.53
N HIS A 52 -0.90 5.17 -3.56
CA HIS A 52 -0.24 6.46 -3.62
C HIS A 52 1.28 6.26 -3.49
N PRO A 53 2.04 6.33 -4.58
CA PRO A 53 3.50 6.13 -4.53
C PRO A 53 4.26 7.12 -3.64
N GLU A 54 3.73 8.32 -3.42
CA GLU A 54 4.32 9.31 -2.51
C GLU A 54 4.27 8.90 -1.03
N GLU A 55 3.54 7.84 -0.72
CA GLU A 55 3.44 7.18 0.58
C GLU A 55 4.36 5.93 0.58
N PRO A 56 5.69 6.08 0.78
CA PRO A 56 6.67 5.06 0.40
C PRO A 56 6.67 3.80 1.27
N ALA A 57 6.20 3.89 2.54
CA ALA A 57 6.32 2.76 3.46
C ALA A 57 5.42 1.58 3.09
N GLY A 58 4.19 1.83 2.62
CA GLY A 58 3.29 0.79 2.15
C GLY A 58 3.85 0.05 0.94
N ARG A 59 4.48 0.79 0.02
CA ARG A 59 5.15 0.23 -1.14
C ARG A 59 6.34 -0.64 -0.76
N LEU A 60 7.20 -0.17 0.17
CA LEU A 60 8.35 -0.93 0.67
C LEU A 60 7.92 -2.18 1.45
N ALA A 61 6.86 -2.11 2.26
CA ALA A 61 6.32 -3.27 2.96
C ALA A 61 5.84 -4.35 1.97
N ALA A 62 5.13 -3.96 0.91
CA ALA A 62 4.74 -4.88 -0.16
C ALA A 62 5.96 -5.50 -0.87
N TRP A 63 7.01 -4.70 -1.09
CA TRP A 63 8.27 -5.17 -1.68
C TRP A 63 8.93 -6.25 -0.82
N ILE A 64 9.05 -5.98 0.48
CA ILE A 64 9.62 -6.92 1.46
C ILE A 64 8.82 -8.23 1.48
N LEU A 65 7.49 -8.19 1.39
CA LEU A 65 6.67 -9.40 1.31
C LEU A 65 6.97 -10.21 0.05
N ALA A 66 7.03 -9.57 -1.11
CA ALA A 66 7.32 -10.25 -2.37
C ALA A 66 8.72 -10.90 -2.39
N GLU A 67 9.69 -10.32 -1.68
CA GLU A 67 11.05 -10.82 -1.64
C GLU A 67 11.30 -11.86 -0.53
N ASN A 68 10.49 -11.89 0.55
CA ASN A 68 10.79 -12.72 1.72
C ASN A 68 9.67 -13.68 2.14
N ALA A 69 8.40 -13.27 2.00
CA ALA A 69 7.30 -14.04 2.56
C ALA A 69 7.17 -15.44 1.93
N VAL A 70 6.81 -16.40 2.75
CA VAL A 70 6.49 -17.79 2.34
C VAL A 70 5.19 -18.19 3.00
N MET A 71 4.18 -18.54 2.19
CA MET A 71 2.92 -19.03 2.69
C MET A 71 3.00 -20.52 3.00
N GLU A 72 2.55 -20.93 4.18
CA GLU A 72 2.36 -22.32 4.57
C GLU A 72 0.91 -22.76 4.33
N GLN A 73 -0.04 -21.87 4.64
CA GLN A 73 -1.47 -22.06 4.40
C GLN A 73 -2.10 -20.81 3.78
N GLY A 74 -3.04 -21.03 2.89
CA GLY A 74 -3.71 -19.95 2.16
C GLY A 74 -2.84 -19.35 1.07
N ARG A 75 -3.21 -18.18 0.60
CA ARG A 75 -2.57 -17.51 -0.53
C ARG A 75 -2.43 -16.01 -0.26
N LEU A 76 -1.24 -15.49 -0.51
CA LEU A 76 -0.95 -14.06 -0.51
C LEU A 76 -0.74 -13.59 -1.96
N ILE A 77 -1.47 -12.57 -2.36
CA ILE A 77 -1.28 -11.84 -3.62
C ILE A 77 -0.74 -10.47 -3.26
N VAL A 78 0.36 -10.06 -3.87
CA VAL A 78 1.00 -8.77 -3.58
C VAL A 78 1.14 -7.95 -4.86
N VAL A 79 0.76 -6.67 -4.79
CA VAL A 79 1.01 -5.67 -5.80
C VAL A 79 1.90 -4.59 -5.20
N LEU A 80 3.05 -4.31 -5.82
CA LEU A 80 4.05 -3.40 -5.26
C LEU A 80 3.76 -1.94 -5.63
N SER A 81 3.15 -1.71 -6.78
CA SER A 81 2.87 -0.37 -7.33
C SER A 81 1.50 -0.39 -7.99
N ALA A 82 0.43 -0.27 -7.19
CA ALA A 82 -0.95 -0.34 -7.70
C ALA A 82 -1.25 0.80 -8.68
N ASN A 83 -0.74 2.02 -8.42
CA ASN A 83 -0.76 3.14 -9.36
C ASN A 83 0.65 3.38 -9.91
N ARG A 84 1.14 2.45 -10.74
CA ARG A 84 2.48 2.53 -11.30
C ARG A 84 2.71 3.79 -12.15
N SER A 85 1.70 4.29 -12.82
CA SER A 85 1.78 5.54 -13.58
C SER A 85 2.14 6.73 -12.67
N ALA A 86 1.58 6.79 -11.47
CA ALA A 86 1.89 7.84 -10.50
C ALA A 86 3.36 7.82 -10.02
N THR A 87 4.09 6.71 -10.17
CA THR A 87 5.54 6.67 -9.91
C THR A 87 6.37 7.43 -10.93
N THR A 88 5.80 7.80 -12.07
CA THR A 88 6.51 8.45 -13.20
C THR A 88 6.47 9.97 -13.13
N VAL A 89 5.76 10.55 -12.18
CA VAL A 89 5.65 11.98 -11.91
C VAL A 89 6.17 12.32 -10.52
N THR A 90 6.41 13.59 -10.29
CA THR A 90 6.70 14.13 -8.96
C THR A 90 5.74 15.26 -8.66
N ARG A 91 5.53 15.54 -7.39
CA ARG A 91 4.71 16.67 -6.96
C ARG A 91 5.16 17.99 -7.60
N LEU A 92 4.16 18.85 -7.77
CA LEU A 92 4.26 20.16 -8.40
C LEU A 92 5.56 20.90 -8.05
N SER A 93 6.22 21.41 -9.11
CA SER A 93 7.44 22.24 -9.01
C SER A 93 8.62 21.54 -8.30
N GLY A 94 8.68 20.23 -8.30
CA GLY A 94 9.73 19.45 -7.65
C GLY A 94 9.73 19.61 -6.12
N ALA A 95 8.55 19.72 -5.51
CA ALA A 95 8.39 19.74 -4.07
C ALA A 95 8.91 18.46 -3.40
N TYR A 96 8.87 17.35 -4.14
CA TYR A 96 9.42 16.05 -3.71
C TYR A 96 10.65 15.67 -4.55
N PRO A 97 11.58 14.86 -4.00
CA PRO A 97 12.65 14.29 -4.79
C PRO A 97 12.06 13.29 -5.81
N PRO A 98 12.66 13.12 -7.01
CA PRO A 98 12.17 12.14 -8.00
C PRO A 98 12.36 10.70 -7.55
N ASP A 99 13.25 10.47 -6.61
CA ASP A 99 13.64 9.17 -6.10
C ASP A 99 14.25 9.28 -4.70
N TYR A 100 14.35 8.13 -4.05
CA TYR A 100 15.07 7.93 -2.79
C TYR A 100 15.80 6.59 -2.82
N SER A 101 16.79 6.40 -1.94
CA SER A 101 17.54 5.16 -1.81
C SER A 101 17.38 4.58 -0.42
N ILE A 102 17.25 3.26 -0.34
CA ILE A 102 17.27 2.51 0.92
C ILE A 102 18.63 1.83 1.02
N PRO A 103 19.40 2.06 2.10
CA PRO A 103 20.64 1.32 2.38
C PRO A 103 20.35 -0.17 2.56
N THR A 104 21.15 -1.02 1.91
CA THR A 104 21.01 -2.48 1.95
C THR A 104 22.34 -3.13 2.33
N GLY A 105 22.35 -4.42 2.62
CA GLY A 105 23.58 -5.18 2.87
C GLY A 105 24.52 -5.30 1.66
N TRP A 106 24.03 -4.99 0.45
CA TRP A 106 24.76 -5.07 -0.82
C TRP A 106 25.02 -3.69 -1.48
N GLY A 107 24.60 -2.59 -0.82
CA GLY A 107 24.74 -1.23 -1.34
C GLY A 107 23.48 -0.41 -1.12
N GLU A 108 22.92 0.18 -2.16
CA GLU A 108 21.69 0.96 -2.11
C GLU A 108 20.69 0.49 -3.15
N GLN A 109 19.45 0.28 -2.74
CA GLN A 109 18.34 0.12 -3.69
C GLN A 109 17.61 1.45 -3.86
N ARG A 110 17.50 1.88 -5.11
CA ARG A 110 16.86 3.15 -5.48
C ARG A 110 15.42 2.92 -5.89
N PHE A 111 14.53 3.76 -5.37
CA PHE A 111 13.09 3.76 -5.63
C PHE A 111 12.63 5.10 -6.19
N ARG A 112 11.61 5.09 -7.04
CA ARG A 112 10.89 6.30 -7.45
C ARG A 112 10.04 6.79 -6.30
N MET A 113 9.98 8.12 -6.11
CA MET A 113 9.05 8.72 -5.13
C MET A 113 7.62 8.69 -5.67
N GLY A 114 7.37 9.37 -6.76
CA GLY A 114 6.04 9.46 -7.35
C GLY A 114 5.13 10.52 -6.73
N ASP A 115 3.86 10.38 -7.02
CA ASP A 115 2.76 11.24 -6.55
C ASP A 115 1.55 10.34 -6.23
N ARG A 116 0.45 10.89 -5.72
CA ARG A 116 -0.82 10.15 -5.55
C ARG A 116 -1.66 10.07 -6.82
N TRP A 117 -1.36 10.90 -7.80
CA TRP A 117 -2.14 11.00 -9.03
C TRP A 117 -1.46 10.31 -10.21
N THR A 118 -2.23 9.50 -10.93
CA THR A 118 -1.84 8.96 -12.26
C THR A 118 -1.25 10.08 -13.11
N ASN A 119 -0.17 9.78 -13.83
CA ASN A 119 0.48 10.75 -14.71
C ASN A 119 -0.53 11.29 -15.74
N PRO A 120 -0.71 12.62 -15.81
CA PRO A 120 -1.66 13.20 -16.75
C PRO A 120 -1.39 12.83 -18.22
N LEU A 121 -0.14 12.58 -18.58
CA LEU A 121 0.20 12.19 -19.97
C LEU A 121 -0.13 10.72 -20.28
N ASP A 122 -0.29 9.88 -19.27
CA ASP A 122 -0.76 8.50 -19.45
C ASP A 122 -2.29 8.42 -19.53
N GLN A 123 -3.01 9.43 -19.00
CA GLN A 123 -4.46 9.42 -18.92
C GLN A 123 -5.16 10.44 -19.83
N TRP A 124 -4.45 11.43 -20.35
CA TRP A 124 -5.01 12.54 -21.13
C TRP A 124 -5.89 12.08 -22.31
N PRO A 125 -7.03 12.77 -22.58
CA PRO A 125 -7.53 13.92 -21.81
C PRO A 125 -8.34 13.49 -20.58
N ASP A 126 -8.19 14.27 -19.49
CA ASP A 126 -9.10 14.14 -18.35
C ASP A 126 -10.48 14.72 -18.69
N PRO A 127 -11.57 14.26 -18.06
CA PRO A 127 -12.87 14.90 -18.15
C PRO A 127 -12.85 16.29 -17.47
N GLU A 128 -13.70 17.20 -17.91
CA GLU A 128 -13.79 18.55 -17.33
C GLU A 128 -14.32 18.53 -15.88
N VAL A 129 -15.13 17.54 -15.54
CA VAL A 129 -15.72 17.34 -14.21
C VAL A 129 -15.55 15.88 -13.83
N TYR A 130 -15.16 15.61 -12.59
CA TYR A 130 -15.10 14.25 -12.09
C TYR A 130 -16.36 13.88 -11.31
N ILE A 131 -17.17 13.02 -11.93
CA ILE A 131 -18.35 12.40 -11.33
C ILE A 131 -18.00 10.93 -11.10
N HIS A 132 -17.94 10.54 -9.83
CA HIS A 132 -17.61 9.18 -9.44
C HIS A 132 -18.63 8.16 -9.95
N TYR A 133 -18.13 7.08 -10.55
CA TYR A 133 -18.93 5.93 -10.94
C TYR A 133 -18.80 4.81 -9.87
N PRO A 134 -19.93 4.20 -9.42
CA PRO A 134 -21.30 4.40 -9.88
C PRO A 134 -22.14 5.38 -9.03
N SER A 135 -21.58 5.99 -7.96
CA SER A 135 -22.38 6.75 -6.98
C SER A 135 -22.97 8.06 -7.51
N GLY A 136 -22.36 8.64 -8.55
CA GLY A 136 -22.74 9.97 -9.04
C GLY A 136 -22.22 11.12 -8.18
N GLN A 137 -21.38 10.84 -7.16
CA GLN A 137 -20.79 11.86 -6.31
C GLN A 137 -19.82 12.74 -7.09
N ASN A 138 -19.96 14.06 -6.97
CA ASN A 138 -18.95 15.00 -7.44
C ASN A 138 -17.73 14.94 -6.53
N LEU A 139 -16.57 14.67 -7.11
CA LEU A 139 -15.29 14.69 -6.44
C LEU A 139 -14.42 15.85 -6.97
N ALA A 140 -13.33 16.16 -6.28
CA ALA A 140 -12.40 17.17 -6.76
C ALA A 140 -11.85 16.78 -8.14
N TYR A 141 -11.70 17.76 -9.04
CA TYR A 141 -11.26 17.52 -10.43
C TYR A 141 -9.99 16.65 -10.51
N VAL A 142 -8.99 16.94 -9.68
CA VAL A 142 -7.72 16.20 -9.66
C VAL A 142 -7.88 14.74 -9.24
N ASP A 143 -8.94 14.41 -8.52
CA ASP A 143 -9.22 13.05 -8.05
C ASP A 143 -9.64 12.08 -9.16
N VAL A 144 -9.90 12.58 -10.36
CA VAL A 144 -10.04 11.72 -11.56
C VAL A 144 -8.80 10.86 -11.83
N ARG A 145 -7.63 11.27 -11.30
CA ARG A 145 -6.35 10.58 -11.40
C ARG A 145 -5.92 9.88 -10.11
N ASN A 146 -6.70 10.03 -9.03
CA ASN A 146 -6.43 9.38 -7.74
C ASN A 146 -7.03 7.96 -7.73
N LEU A 147 -6.16 6.94 -7.64
CA LEU A 147 -6.62 5.55 -7.63
C LEU A 147 -7.59 5.30 -6.46
N ASN A 148 -7.34 5.90 -5.30
CA ASN A 148 -8.21 5.78 -4.11
C ASN A 148 -9.39 6.77 -4.12
N ARG A 149 -9.81 7.23 -5.30
CA ARG A 149 -11.06 7.95 -5.57
C ARG A 149 -11.80 7.39 -6.79
N ALA A 150 -11.29 6.30 -7.38
CA ALA A 150 -11.79 5.75 -8.63
C ALA A 150 -12.36 4.32 -8.53
N TRP A 151 -12.33 3.70 -7.34
CA TRP A 151 -12.95 2.39 -7.12
C TRP A 151 -14.49 2.48 -7.20
N PRO A 152 -15.22 1.46 -7.67
CA PRO A 152 -14.75 0.16 -8.18
C PRO A 152 -14.22 0.22 -9.61
N GLY A 153 -14.23 1.38 -10.25
CA GLY A 153 -13.83 1.58 -11.63
C GLY A 153 -14.82 1.06 -12.67
N ARG A 154 -14.53 1.30 -13.94
CA ARG A 154 -15.36 0.85 -15.08
C ARG A 154 -14.51 0.56 -16.31
N PRO A 155 -14.94 -0.35 -17.20
CA PRO A 155 -14.15 -0.78 -18.35
C PRO A 155 -13.96 0.32 -19.41
N SER A 156 -14.87 1.28 -19.50
CA SER A 156 -14.84 2.39 -20.48
C SER A 156 -14.37 3.72 -19.88
N GLY A 157 -13.83 3.69 -18.65
CA GLY A 157 -13.40 4.89 -17.93
C GLY A 157 -12.00 5.38 -18.32
N THR A 158 -11.49 6.33 -17.52
CA THR A 158 -10.10 6.80 -17.58
C THR A 158 -9.12 5.67 -17.28
N LEU A 159 -7.82 5.88 -17.46
CA LEU A 159 -6.81 4.87 -17.09
C LEU A 159 -6.91 4.51 -15.59
N THR A 160 -7.13 5.48 -14.72
CA THR A 160 -7.30 5.26 -13.28
C THR A 160 -8.51 4.39 -12.98
N GLU A 161 -9.69 4.70 -13.57
CA GLU A 161 -10.90 3.89 -13.42
C GLU A 161 -10.72 2.47 -14.01
N LYS A 162 -10.05 2.33 -15.16
CA LYS A 162 -9.72 1.03 -15.77
C LYS A 162 -8.81 0.20 -14.88
N THR A 163 -7.87 0.84 -14.17
CA THR A 163 -6.96 0.17 -13.23
C THR A 163 -7.74 -0.37 -12.03
N CYS A 164 -8.62 0.42 -11.43
CA CYS A 164 -9.52 -0.06 -10.37
C CYS A 164 -10.40 -1.21 -10.86
N HIS A 165 -10.98 -1.09 -12.07
CA HIS A 165 -11.76 -2.16 -12.66
C HIS A 165 -10.96 -3.45 -12.84
N ALA A 166 -9.71 -3.35 -13.29
CA ALA A 166 -8.82 -4.51 -13.43
C ALA A 166 -8.55 -5.19 -12.08
N PHE A 167 -8.33 -4.44 -11.01
CA PHE A 167 -8.22 -4.98 -9.65
C PHE A 167 -9.53 -5.63 -9.18
N MET A 168 -10.69 -5.04 -9.48
CA MET A 168 -11.97 -5.69 -9.17
C MET A 168 -12.14 -7.02 -9.90
N GLN A 169 -11.67 -7.14 -11.16
CA GLN A 169 -11.67 -8.41 -11.88
C GLN A 169 -10.68 -9.42 -11.25
N LEU A 170 -9.49 -8.98 -10.83
CA LEU A 170 -8.55 -9.80 -10.10
C LEU A 170 -9.20 -10.34 -8.81
N ILE A 171 -9.78 -9.45 -7.99
CA ILE A 171 -10.45 -9.81 -6.72
C ILE A 171 -11.51 -10.90 -6.95
N ARG A 172 -12.34 -10.74 -7.98
CA ARG A 172 -13.40 -11.72 -8.31
C ARG A 172 -12.82 -13.03 -8.86
N SER A 173 -11.89 -12.95 -9.80
CA SER A 173 -11.32 -14.13 -10.48
C SER A 173 -10.48 -14.98 -9.53
N GLU A 174 -9.70 -14.35 -8.67
CA GLU A 174 -8.84 -15.02 -7.70
C GLU A 174 -9.58 -15.34 -6.39
N LYS A 175 -10.87 -14.99 -6.27
CA LYS A 175 -11.71 -15.20 -5.08
C LYS A 175 -11.03 -14.68 -3.80
N VAL A 176 -10.60 -13.42 -3.85
CA VAL A 176 -9.96 -12.75 -2.72
C VAL A 176 -10.94 -12.66 -1.55
N ASP A 177 -10.54 -13.17 -0.38
CA ASP A 177 -11.31 -13.08 0.86
C ASP A 177 -11.03 -11.77 1.60
N LEU A 178 -9.79 -11.28 1.56
CA LEU A 178 -9.32 -10.06 2.25
C LEU A 178 -8.57 -9.14 1.29
N LEU A 179 -8.89 -7.85 1.29
CA LEU A 179 -8.05 -6.79 0.73
C LEU A 179 -7.45 -5.96 1.85
N LEU A 180 -6.16 -5.68 1.77
CA LEU A 180 -5.48 -4.68 2.60
C LEU A 180 -4.73 -3.71 1.69
N ASP A 181 -5.16 -2.44 1.69
CA ASP A 181 -4.52 -1.34 0.98
C ASP A 181 -3.60 -0.56 1.95
N LEU A 182 -2.35 -0.34 1.57
CA LEU A 182 -1.33 0.24 2.44
C LEU A 182 -1.11 1.70 2.13
N HIS A 183 -1.38 2.56 3.11
CA HIS A 183 -1.33 4.01 3.01
C HIS A 183 -0.54 4.65 4.15
N GLU A 184 -0.23 5.92 3.96
CA GLU A 184 0.33 6.81 4.98
C GLU A 184 -0.46 8.11 5.01
N ALA A 185 -0.61 8.70 6.19
CA ALA A 185 -1.34 9.95 6.38
C ALA A 185 -0.52 10.98 7.17
N GLU A 186 -0.86 12.26 6.97
CA GLU A 186 -0.25 13.36 7.69
C GLU A 186 -0.68 13.37 9.16
N LEU A 187 0.23 13.81 10.04
CA LEU A 187 0.02 13.78 11.49
C LEU A 187 -1.13 14.71 11.98
N GLN A 188 -1.50 15.70 11.18
CA GLN A 188 -2.65 16.58 11.47
C GLN A 188 -3.97 16.06 10.88
N TYR A 189 -3.95 14.92 10.20
CA TYR A 189 -5.15 14.29 9.66
C TYR A 189 -5.79 13.37 10.71
N PRO A 190 -7.12 13.40 10.90
CA PRO A 190 -7.77 12.63 11.97
C PRO A 190 -7.75 11.12 11.72
N VAL A 191 -7.69 10.66 10.47
CA VAL A 191 -7.61 9.25 10.10
C VAL A 191 -6.15 8.86 9.92
N ILE A 192 -5.48 8.54 11.02
CA ILE A 192 -4.06 8.23 11.09
C ILE A 192 -3.78 7.16 12.14
N SER A 193 -2.70 6.40 11.98
CA SER A 193 -2.36 5.27 12.85
C SER A 193 -3.57 4.35 13.08
N THR A 194 -4.23 3.95 12.00
CA THR A 194 -5.52 3.27 12.07
C THR A 194 -5.66 2.21 10.97
N ILE A 195 -6.55 1.25 11.21
CA ILE A 195 -7.08 0.34 10.20
C ILE A 195 -8.49 0.81 9.87
N VAL A 196 -8.70 1.35 8.68
CA VAL A 196 -10.03 1.71 8.17
C VAL A 196 -10.69 0.45 7.61
N ALA A 197 -11.87 0.12 8.12
CA ALA A 197 -12.55 -1.12 7.77
C ALA A 197 -13.95 -0.91 7.19
N HIS A 198 -14.26 -1.63 6.11
CA HIS A 198 -15.64 -1.83 5.70
C HIS A 198 -16.42 -2.53 6.82
N GLU A 199 -17.76 -2.38 6.85
CA GLU A 199 -18.62 -2.98 7.91
C GLU A 199 -18.39 -4.48 8.07
N LYS A 200 -18.08 -5.20 7.01
CA LYS A 200 -17.76 -6.63 7.01
C LYS A 200 -16.47 -6.98 7.75
N GLY A 201 -15.54 -6.03 7.89
CA GLY A 201 -14.21 -6.25 8.45
C GLY A 201 -13.94 -5.58 9.79
N GLN A 202 -14.96 -4.98 10.42
CA GLN A 202 -14.76 -4.20 11.65
C GLN A 202 -14.28 -5.05 12.83
N GLU A 203 -14.83 -6.25 12.99
CA GLU A 203 -14.41 -7.17 14.04
C GLU A 203 -12.96 -7.58 13.84
N LEU A 204 -12.59 -8.04 12.64
CA LEU A 204 -11.23 -8.41 12.29
C LEU A 204 -10.25 -7.23 12.51
N ALA A 205 -10.60 -6.01 12.09
CA ALA A 205 -9.77 -4.83 12.29
C ALA A 205 -9.58 -4.50 13.77
N THR A 206 -10.66 -4.56 14.56
CA THR A 206 -10.63 -4.26 16.00
C THR A 206 -9.77 -5.27 16.75
N LEU A 207 -9.96 -6.56 16.53
CA LEU A 207 -9.16 -7.60 17.18
C LEU A 207 -7.69 -7.49 16.76
N SER A 208 -7.41 -7.29 15.47
CA SER A 208 -6.04 -7.09 14.99
C SER A 208 -5.37 -5.86 15.61
N SER A 209 -6.09 -4.75 15.75
CA SER A 209 -5.60 -3.52 16.39
C SER A 209 -5.23 -3.75 17.87
N MET A 210 -6.08 -4.46 18.62
CA MET A 210 -5.81 -4.82 20.02
C MET A 210 -4.57 -5.70 20.13
N MET A 211 -4.48 -6.75 19.32
CA MET A 211 -3.35 -7.68 19.32
C MET A 211 -2.01 -6.99 18.92
N LEU A 212 -2.05 -6.07 17.96
CA LEU A 212 -0.87 -5.25 17.60
C LEU A 212 -0.39 -4.39 18.75
N SER A 213 -1.32 -3.75 19.47
CA SER A 213 -0.98 -2.92 20.63
C SER A 213 -0.33 -3.72 21.75
N ASP A 214 -0.80 -4.94 21.99
CA ASP A 214 -0.32 -5.83 23.04
C ASP A 214 1.03 -6.50 22.68
N ASN A 215 1.18 -6.94 21.42
CA ASN A 215 2.29 -7.79 20.99
C ASN A 215 3.47 -7.00 20.38
N GLU A 216 3.22 -5.88 19.70
CA GLU A 216 4.22 -5.17 18.91
C GLU A 216 4.68 -3.85 19.54
N GLY A 217 4.04 -3.42 20.62
CA GLY A 217 4.41 -2.22 21.35
C GLY A 217 4.10 -0.89 20.66
N PHE A 218 3.29 -0.89 19.60
CA PHE A 218 2.78 0.32 18.98
C PHE A 218 1.23 0.33 18.94
N LYS A 219 0.66 1.51 19.09
CA LYS A 219 -0.78 1.70 19.02
C LYS A 219 -1.22 1.92 17.58
N ILE A 220 -2.30 1.24 17.20
CA ILE A 220 -3.04 1.47 15.98
C ILE A 220 -4.53 1.44 16.31
N GLY A 221 -5.29 2.40 15.79
CA GLY A 221 -6.73 2.49 15.99
C GLY A 221 -7.53 1.70 14.95
N THR A 222 -8.85 1.82 15.02
CA THR A 222 -9.75 1.35 13.97
C THR A 222 -10.75 2.45 13.63
N GLU A 223 -11.01 2.63 12.35
CA GLU A 223 -11.99 3.58 11.84
C GLU A 223 -12.99 2.88 10.93
N PHE A 224 -14.20 3.40 10.91
CA PHE A 224 -15.23 2.91 10.02
C PHE A 224 -15.12 3.54 8.64
N SER A 225 -15.22 2.72 7.60
CA SER A 225 -15.35 3.21 6.23
C SER A 225 -16.67 3.98 6.10
N PRO A 226 -16.66 5.31 5.86
CA PRO A 226 -17.89 6.09 5.80
C PRO A 226 -18.70 5.73 4.55
N ARG A 227 -20.02 5.52 4.73
CA ARG A 227 -20.93 5.17 3.62
C ARG A 227 -21.16 6.30 2.63
N SER A 228 -20.92 7.52 3.04
CA SER A 228 -21.14 8.72 2.22
C SER A 228 -19.92 9.14 1.41
N LEU A 229 -18.78 8.47 1.57
CA LEU A 229 -17.55 8.78 0.86
C LEU A 229 -17.21 7.65 -0.11
N HIS A 230 -17.31 7.95 -1.40
CA HIS A 230 -17.14 6.98 -2.48
C HIS A 230 -15.77 7.08 -3.18
N GLY A 231 -15.45 6.01 -3.90
CA GLY A 231 -14.21 5.90 -4.68
C GLY A 231 -13.01 5.33 -3.94
N LEU A 232 -13.15 5.01 -2.65
CA LEU A 232 -12.07 4.45 -1.84
C LEU A 232 -12.05 2.91 -1.88
N SER A 233 -10.86 2.33 -1.86
CA SER A 233 -10.68 0.87 -1.88
C SER A 233 -11.43 0.19 -0.73
N HIS A 234 -11.27 0.69 0.49
CA HIS A 234 -11.93 0.14 1.68
C HIS A 234 -13.46 0.26 1.66
N ARG A 235 -14.05 1.16 0.83
CA ARG A 235 -15.49 1.27 0.69
C ARG A 235 -16.00 0.40 -0.46
N GLU A 236 -15.53 0.68 -1.67
CA GLU A 236 -16.10 0.13 -2.89
C GLU A 236 -15.79 -1.36 -3.07
N VAL A 237 -14.62 -1.85 -2.65
CA VAL A 237 -14.32 -3.28 -2.72
C VAL A 237 -15.25 -4.07 -1.80
N GLY A 238 -15.52 -3.56 -0.60
CA GLY A 238 -16.49 -4.16 0.31
C GLY A 238 -17.91 -4.15 -0.22
N ASP A 239 -18.34 -3.05 -0.88
CA ASP A 239 -19.69 -2.92 -1.44
C ASP A 239 -19.88 -3.77 -2.71
N PHE A 240 -18.86 -3.87 -3.59
CA PHE A 240 -18.97 -4.49 -4.91
C PHE A 240 -18.31 -5.88 -5.03
N SER A 241 -17.88 -6.48 -3.91
CA SER A 241 -17.35 -7.85 -3.85
C SER A 241 -17.71 -8.55 -2.55
N ASN A 242 -17.32 -9.82 -2.43
CA ASN A 242 -17.43 -10.57 -1.18
C ASN A 242 -16.21 -10.38 -0.26
N ALA A 243 -15.16 -9.70 -0.72
CA ALA A 243 -13.97 -9.49 0.07
C ALA A 243 -14.22 -8.56 1.26
N ILE A 244 -13.61 -8.87 2.38
CA ILE A 244 -13.42 -7.93 3.48
C ILE A 244 -12.37 -6.93 3.04
N SER A 245 -12.73 -5.64 3.05
CA SER A 245 -11.83 -4.58 2.60
C SER A 245 -11.35 -3.72 3.77
N LEU A 246 -10.03 -3.64 3.89
CA LEU A 246 -9.30 -2.93 4.92
C LEU A 246 -8.29 -1.98 4.27
N LEU A 247 -7.97 -0.89 4.97
CA LEU A 247 -6.90 0.04 4.60
C LEU A 247 -6.11 0.38 5.86
N ALA A 248 -4.79 0.35 5.80
CA ALA A 248 -3.92 0.68 6.94
C ALA A 248 -3.19 2.00 6.68
N GLU A 249 -3.28 2.92 7.68
CA GLU A 249 -2.61 4.22 7.67
C GLU A 249 -1.46 4.25 8.67
N THR A 250 -0.25 4.60 8.20
CA THR A 250 0.88 4.91 9.09
C THR A 250 1.23 6.40 9.03
N PRO A 251 1.88 6.97 10.07
CA PRO A 251 2.18 8.40 10.10
C PRO A 251 3.27 8.82 9.11
N GLU A 252 3.00 9.87 8.35
CA GLU A 252 3.95 10.48 7.42
C GLU A 252 4.02 12.01 7.61
N PRO A 253 5.11 12.57 8.15
CA PRO A 253 5.14 13.99 8.55
C PRO A 253 5.49 14.97 7.44
N PHE A 254 5.56 14.56 6.19
CA PHE A 254 5.96 15.42 5.06
C PHE A 254 4.94 15.48 3.91
N LEU A 255 3.87 14.69 3.96
CA LEU A 255 2.82 14.68 2.96
C LEU A 255 2.04 16.01 3.02
N ASP A 256 1.32 16.39 2.03
CA ASP A 256 0.44 17.54 1.79
C ASP A 256 0.69 18.85 2.59
N ALA A 257 0.97 18.78 3.87
CA ALA A 257 1.23 19.91 4.77
C ALA A 257 2.69 20.41 4.72
N THR A 258 3.44 20.04 3.70
CA THR A 258 4.83 20.46 3.52
C THR A 258 4.94 21.97 3.43
N ARG A 259 5.74 22.61 4.29
CA ARG A 259 6.04 24.04 4.26
C ARG A 259 7.31 24.37 3.49
N GLY A 260 7.79 23.46 2.69
CA GLY A 260 8.97 23.62 1.85
C GLY A 260 9.24 22.37 1.05
N ARG A 261 10.41 22.28 0.44
CA ARG A 261 10.80 21.13 -0.36
C ARG A 261 11.04 19.91 0.54
N THR A 262 10.41 18.78 0.23
CA THR A 262 10.73 17.50 0.83
C THR A 262 12.08 17.01 0.31
N THR A 263 12.99 16.67 1.21
CA THR A 263 14.30 16.11 0.89
C THR A 263 14.27 14.58 1.04
N ARG A 264 15.27 13.90 0.47
CA ARG A 264 15.45 12.46 0.69
C ARG A 264 15.66 12.14 2.16
N ASP A 265 16.39 12.96 2.88
CA ASP A 265 16.62 12.80 4.31
C ASP A 265 15.31 12.93 5.10
N LEU A 266 14.50 13.96 4.83
CA LEU A 266 13.19 14.11 5.47
C LEU A 266 12.28 12.90 5.21
N LEU A 267 12.26 12.39 3.99
CA LEU A 267 11.47 11.22 3.61
C LEU A 267 11.87 9.97 4.40
N LEU A 268 13.17 9.77 4.61
CA LEU A 268 13.71 8.61 5.33
C LEU A 268 13.63 8.78 6.86
N SER A 269 14.01 9.95 7.37
CA SER A 269 13.98 10.23 8.81
C SER A 269 12.56 10.44 9.36
N GLY A 270 11.64 10.92 8.51
CA GLY A 270 10.30 11.30 8.95
C GLY A 270 10.32 12.40 10.01
N ARG A 271 11.38 13.22 10.05
CA ARG A 271 11.58 14.26 11.05
C ARG A 271 11.56 15.64 10.43
N ASP A 272 10.56 16.40 10.77
CA ASP A 272 10.40 17.78 10.36
C ASP A 272 10.26 18.70 11.56
N GLU A 273 11.11 19.73 11.66
CA GLU A 273 11.13 20.65 12.81
C GLU A 273 9.84 21.47 12.95
N PHE A 274 9.21 21.84 11.84
CA PHE A 274 7.94 22.56 11.89
C PHE A 274 6.83 21.67 12.43
N VAL A 275 6.76 20.42 11.96
CA VAL A 275 5.78 19.43 12.42
C VAL A 275 6.02 19.08 13.89
N VAL A 276 7.28 18.89 14.33
CA VAL A 276 7.64 18.71 15.76
C VAL A 276 7.18 19.91 16.61
N LYS A 277 7.37 21.15 16.13
CA LYS A 277 6.87 22.35 16.83
C LYS A 277 5.34 22.40 16.88
N ALA A 278 4.65 21.96 15.82
CA ALA A 278 3.20 21.86 15.79
C ALA A 278 2.69 20.83 16.82
N GLY A 279 3.36 19.67 16.93
CA GLY A 279 3.07 18.66 17.94
C GLY A 279 3.19 19.18 19.37
N LYS A 280 4.25 19.94 19.69
CA LYS A 280 4.44 20.61 21.00
C LYS A 280 3.33 21.62 21.33
N ARG A 281 2.56 22.09 20.33
CA ARG A 281 1.42 23.00 20.49
C ARG A 281 0.06 22.28 20.50
N GLY A 282 0.05 20.96 20.41
CA GLY A 282 -1.19 20.16 20.40
C GLY A 282 -2.00 20.28 19.09
N LEU A 283 -1.35 20.57 17.96
CA LEU A 283 -1.99 20.77 16.66
C LEU A 283 -2.06 19.50 15.79
N LEU A 284 -1.64 18.36 16.33
CA LEU A 284 -1.56 17.09 15.61
C LEU A 284 -2.43 16.03 16.29
N PHE A 285 -3.01 15.15 15.50
CA PHE A 285 -3.69 13.95 15.99
C PHE A 285 -2.70 12.85 16.39
N GLU A 286 -1.60 12.71 15.62
CA GLU A 286 -0.54 11.76 15.95
C GLU A 286 0.67 12.48 16.56
N LYS A 287 1.30 11.85 17.55
CA LYS A 287 2.45 12.42 18.26
C LYS A 287 3.72 12.32 17.41
N ILE A 288 4.56 13.34 17.54
CA ILE A 288 5.90 13.35 16.96
C ILE A 288 6.88 13.97 17.97
N ASP A 289 8.05 13.42 18.04
CA ASP A 289 9.18 13.93 18.84
C ASP A 289 10.43 14.20 17.99
N GLU A 290 11.57 14.32 18.64
CA GLU A 290 12.86 14.56 17.98
C GLU A 290 13.34 13.39 17.12
N HIS A 291 12.81 12.19 17.30
CA HIS A 291 13.16 11.00 16.50
C HIS A 291 12.37 10.94 15.19
N GLY A 292 11.25 11.64 15.11
CA GLY A 292 10.38 11.65 13.95
C GLY A 292 9.62 10.34 13.74
N TRP A 293 9.31 10.05 12.47
CA TRP A 293 8.72 8.80 12.02
C TRP A 293 9.59 8.16 10.93
N PRO A 294 10.73 7.53 11.29
CA PRO A 294 11.65 6.93 10.34
C PRO A 294 10.97 5.91 9.42
N ILE A 295 11.51 5.75 8.20
CA ILE A 295 10.94 4.82 7.21
C ILE A 295 10.86 3.39 7.76
N ASP A 296 11.84 2.94 8.55
CA ASP A 296 11.84 1.60 9.16
C ASP A 296 10.68 1.41 10.14
N VAL A 297 10.33 2.45 10.93
CA VAL A 297 9.17 2.43 11.82
C VAL A 297 7.88 2.27 11.01
N ARG A 298 7.73 3.05 9.95
CA ARG A 298 6.52 3.07 9.11
C ARG A 298 6.36 1.74 8.35
N VAL A 299 7.44 1.23 7.76
CA VAL A 299 7.48 -0.08 7.08
C VAL A 299 7.18 -1.21 8.06
N GLY A 300 7.84 -1.23 9.23
CA GLY A 300 7.64 -2.27 10.24
C GLY A 300 6.19 -2.30 10.77
N ARG A 301 5.55 -1.13 10.92
CA ARG A 301 4.12 -1.07 11.27
C ARG A 301 3.25 -1.73 10.20
N HIS A 302 3.50 -1.48 8.92
CA HIS A 302 2.76 -2.12 7.83
C HIS A 302 2.97 -3.63 7.80
N THR A 303 4.22 -4.11 7.87
CA THR A 303 4.49 -5.56 7.83
C THR A 303 3.84 -6.29 9.01
N SER A 304 3.93 -5.75 10.23
CA SER A 304 3.25 -6.33 11.39
C SER A 304 1.72 -6.26 11.29
N THR A 305 1.16 -5.18 10.74
CA THR A 305 -0.30 -5.07 10.53
C THR A 305 -0.80 -6.16 9.57
N ILE A 306 -0.09 -6.40 8.46
CA ILE A 306 -0.44 -7.46 7.51
C ILE A 306 -0.41 -8.84 8.18
N LEU A 307 0.67 -9.13 8.89
CA LEU A 307 0.86 -10.42 9.58
C LEU A 307 -0.18 -10.63 10.69
N GLN A 308 -0.49 -9.59 11.45
CA GLN A 308 -1.48 -9.68 12.51
C GLN A 308 -2.90 -9.89 11.97
N ILE A 309 -3.28 -9.23 10.87
CA ILE A 309 -4.57 -9.47 10.20
C ILE A 309 -4.67 -10.94 9.75
N MET A 310 -3.59 -11.50 9.17
CA MET A 310 -3.56 -12.92 8.78
C MET A 310 -3.70 -13.85 9.99
N GLU A 311 -3.04 -13.55 11.10
CA GLU A 311 -3.12 -14.34 12.33
C GLU A 311 -4.50 -14.26 12.98
N THR A 312 -5.07 -13.05 13.10
CA THR A 312 -6.42 -12.86 13.64
C THR A 312 -7.45 -13.60 12.77
N TRP A 313 -7.35 -13.46 11.44
CA TRP A 313 -8.20 -14.21 10.51
C TRP A 313 -8.10 -15.73 10.73
N THR A 314 -6.87 -16.24 10.91
CA THR A 314 -6.63 -17.67 11.10
C THR A 314 -7.22 -18.18 12.41
N GLN A 315 -7.19 -17.38 13.46
CA GLN A 315 -7.82 -17.72 14.74
C GLN A 315 -9.34 -17.82 14.62
N GLU A 316 -9.96 -16.91 13.87
CA GLU A 316 -11.41 -16.89 13.65
C GLU A 316 -11.87 -17.94 12.62
N HIS A 317 -10.99 -18.28 11.64
CA HIS A 317 -11.30 -19.16 10.51
C HIS A 317 -10.22 -20.24 10.31
N PRO A 318 -10.03 -21.18 11.26
CA PRO A 318 -8.92 -22.15 11.21
C PRO A 318 -8.94 -23.04 9.95
N ASP A 319 -10.12 -23.34 9.43
CA ASP A 319 -10.26 -24.12 8.17
C ASP A 319 -9.85 -23.35 6.92
N LYS A 320 -9.78 -22.00 7.01
CA LYS A 320 -9.37 -21.09 5.95
C LYS A 320 -8.19 -20.21 6.39
N GLY A 321 -7.26 -20.76 7.13
CA GLY A 321 -6.13 -20.02 7.71
C GLY A 321 -5.26 -19.33 6.66
N LEU A 322 -4.56 -18.29 7.12
CA LEU A 322 -3.50 -17.56 6.41
C LEU A 322 -2.23 -17.65 7.26
N VAL A 323 -1.34 -18.56 6.93
CA VAL A 323 -0.09 -18.78 7.68
C VAL A 323 1.09 -18.38 6.82
N CYS A 324 1.79 -17.33 7.24
CA CYS A 324 2.95 -16.73 6.57
C CYS A 324 4.21 -16.88 7.42
N ARG A 325 5.35 -17.18 6.78
CA ARG A 325 6.69 -17.23 7.39
C ARG A 325 7.63 -16.26 6.65
N ASN A 326 8.77 -16.01 7.29
CA ASN A 326 9.89 -15.24 6.75
C ASN A 326 9.60 -13.76 6.42
N ALA A 327 8.40 -13.27 6.67
CA ALA A 327 8.14 -11.84 6.62
C ALA A 327 8.54 -11.20 7.97
N PRO A 328 9.26 -10.05 7.97
CA PRO A 328 9.69 -9.40 9.19
C PRO A 328 8.54 -8.74 9.94
N ARG A 329 8.58 -8.78 11.26
CA ARG A 329 7.72 -7.99 12.13
C ARG A 329 8.34 -6.64 12.45
N TYR A 330 7.59 -5.78 13.13
CA TYR A 330 8.00 -4.44 13.52
C TYR A 330 9.37 -4.42 14.24
N ALA A 331 9.53 -5.26 15.27
CA ALA A 331 10.79 -5.36 16.00
C ALA A 331 11.97 -5.80 15.11
N ASP A 332 11.74 -6.69 14.15
CA ASP A 332 12.76 -7.15 13.22
C ASP A 332 13.23 -6.04 12.29
N VAL A 333 12.26 -5.25 11.75
CA VAL A 333 12.55 -4.12 10.85
C VAL A 333 13.31 -3.03 11.61
N LEU A 334 12.91 -2.73 12.86
CA LEU A 334 13.63 -1.76 13.70
C LEU A 334 15.04 -2.20 14.03
N ALA A 335 15.25 -3.48 14.30
CA ALA A 335 16.56 -4.00 14.68
C ALA A 335 17.55 -4.06 13.52
N LYS A 336 17.07 -4.33 12.29
CA LYS A 336 17.93 -4.61 11.13
C LYS A 336 17.86 -3.54 10.04
N GLY A 337 16.80 -2.72 10.02
CA GLY A 337 16.45 -1.83 8.92
C GLY A 337 15.71 -2.54 7.78
N ALA A 338 14.79 -1.83 7.13
CA ALA A 338 13.99 -2.35 6.00
C ALA A 338 14.87 -2.86 4.84
N GLY A 339 16.01 -2.20 4.60
CA GLY A 339 16.94 -2.57 3.52
C GLY A 339 17.60 -3.94 3.68
N ASN A 340 17.66 -4.51 4.89
CA ASN A 340 18.18 -5.86 5.09
C ASN A 340 17.24 -6.96 4.56
N TYR A 341 16.02 -6.60 4.22
CA TYR A 341 15.03 -7.49 3.61
C TYR A 341 14.88 -7.29 2.11
N LEU A 342 15.74 -6.47 1.50
CA LEU A 342 15.84 -6.28 0.04
C LEU A 342 17.02 -7.09 -0.49
N HIS A 343 16.75 -7.92 -1.47
CA HIS A 343 17.75 -8.85 -2.01
C HIS A 343 18.57 -8.21 -3.12
N ASP A 344 19.82 -8.65 -3.25
CA ASP A 344 20.73 -8.16 -4.31
C ASP A 344 20.29 -8.63 -5.71
N PRO A 345 19.84 -7.72 -6.58
CA PRO A 345 19.43 -8.08 -7.93
C PRO A 345 20.57 -8.66 -8.78
N SER A 346 21.82 -8.27 -8.48
CA SER A 346 23.00 -8.73 -9.23
C SER A 346 23.42 -10.16 -8.87
N ALA A 347 23.08 -10.59 -7.65
CA ALA A 347 23.33 -11.96 -7.17
C ALA A 347 22.17 -12.93 -7.45
N SER A 348 21.08 -12.43 -8.02
CA SER A 348 19.84 -13.20 -8.19
C SER A 348 19.70 -13.83 -9.56
N PRO A 349 19.13 -15.04 -9.68
CA PRO A 349 18.90 -15.65 -10.98
C PRO A 349 17.96 -14.78 -11.85
N PRO A 350 18.22 -14.64 -13.17
CA PRO A 350 17.37 -13.87 -14.08
C PRO A 350 15.89 -14.28 -14.06
N SER A 351 15.59 -15.55 -13.79
CA SER A 351 14.21 -16.06 -13.67
C SER A 351 13.45 -15.55 -12.45
N ARG A 352 14.16 -14.96 -11.48
CA ARG A 352 13.58 -14.37 -10.27
C ARG A 352 13.62 -12.85 -10.28
N LEU A 353 14.20 -12.24 -11.32
CA LEU A 353 14.35 -10.80 -11.43
C LEU A 353 13.22 -10.21 -12.27
N PHE A 354 12.43 -9.36 -11.64
CA PHE A 354 11.34 -8.60 -12.25
C PHE A 354 11.63 -7.10 -12.14
N PHE A 355 10.82 -6.28 -12.81
CA PHE A 355 10.97 -4.82 -12.79
C PHE A 355 9.61 -4.13 -12.68
N GLU A 356 9.57 -3.15 -11.79
CA GLU A 356 8.48 -2.20 -11.64
C GLU A 356 8.70 -0.90 -12.45
#